data_aae1444e495a473724b2e8df3b097213
#
_entry.id   aae1444e495a473724b2e8df3b097213
#
_cell.length_a   1.000
_cell.length_b   1.000
_cell.length_c   1.000
_cell.angle_alpha   90.00
_cell.angle_beta   90.00
_cell.angle_gamma   90.00
#
_symmetry.space_group_name_H-M   'P 1'
#
loop_
_entity.id
_entity.type
_entity.pdbx_description
1 polymer ?
#
loop_
_entity_poly.entity_id
_entity_poly.type
_entity_poly.pdbx_seq_one_letter_code
_entity_poly.pdbx_strand_id
1 'polypeptide(L)'
;MPSETSDQGHSFGVIENTYVRDYNGYPGGMLTNRGHTLHRIQPAIDRFIAPTSGTTPATTRDGQPISYNRAPAADLAPWITRFYFSRVAAPADHTLECGLFNDTAFVRIQHGGTWRAETTHGVVEGASGTMVFGPHSKRMKVQVTGSVLSFGFGLRPGACNALAEVPVAALVDRAIPCEDLGGKSDPWNAVAERASDPDFRPEDAFKALEDLLRKQAARCAARPPEAMSQNFERAAFVDPTIAVSDFARDHGIDQRRLERVVKRDFGFTPKAVLRRARALDFASLLRGVADEAEAESLALRFYDQSHLIREFSALFGMSSRQFAQLPQPLMTSALENRQARRLEVLDRIAPGAIRPWE
;
A
#
# COMPACT_ATOMS: atom_id res chain seq x y z
N MET A 1 26.66 38.21 43.98
CA MET A 1 25.23 38.01 43.77
C MET A 1 24.99 37.77 42.29
N PRO A 2 24.71 36.54 41.84
CA PRO A 2 24.45 36.27 40.45
C PRO A 2 22.94 36.38 40.17
N SER A 3 22.63 36.92 39.02
CA SER A 3 21.30 37.08 38.44
C SER A 3 20.82 35.76 37.80
N GLU A 4 19.63 35.36 38.18
CA GLU A 4 18.90 34.23 37.60
C GLU A 4 18.48 34.52 36.17
N THR A 5 18.86 33.64 35.23
CA THR A 5 18.26 33.56 33.91
C THR A 5 17.26 32.41 33.92
N SER A 6 16.01 32.76 33.72
CA SER A 6 14.89 31.82 33.58
C SER A 6 14.96 31.05 32.28
N ASP A 7 15.13 29.75 32.40
CA ASP A 7 14.97 28.77 31.34
C ASP A 7 13.46 28.52 31.11
N GLN A 8 12.93 28.97 29.97
CA GLN A 8 11.57 28.63 29.54
C GLN A 8 11.65 27.40 28.65
N GLY A 9 11.59 26.22 29.30
CA GLY A 9 11.39 24.98 28.62
C GLY A 9 10.00 24.91 27.96
N HIS A 10 9.97 24.87 26.65
CA HIS A 10 8.78 24.54 25.88
C HIS A 10 8.52 23.03 25.99
N SER A 11 7.60 22.71 26.87
CA SER A 11 7.02 21.38 27.02
C SER A 11 6.11 21.12 25.81
N PHE A 12 6.57 20.27 24.88
CA PHE A 12 5.68 19.66 23.89
C PHE A 12 4.82 18.61 24.61
N GLY A 13 3.53 18.90 24.69
CA GLY A 13 2.55 17.99 25.26
C GLY A 13 2.47 16.68 24.49
N VAL A 14 2.81 15.61 25.18
CA VAL A 14 2.52 14.24 24.78
C VAL A 14 1.01 14.07 24.87
N ILE A 15 0.32 13.89 23.76
CA ILE A 15 -1.08 13.47 23.77
C ILE A 15 -1.06 11.96 24.00
N GLU A 16 -1.23 11.56 25.24
CA GLU A 16 -1.59 10.18 25.59
C GLU A 16 -3.02 9.90 25.12
N ASN A 17 -3.16 9.23 23.99
CA ASN A 17 -4.42 8.61 23.60
C ASN A 17 -4.43 7.15 24.07
N THR A 18 -4.78 6.96 25.33
CA THR A 18 -5.14 5.65 25.88
C THR A 18 -6.60 5.37 25.54
N TYR A 19 -6.86 4.75 24.41
CA TYR A 19 -8.15 4.14 24.11
C TYR A 19 -8.06 2.63 24.31
N VAL A 20 -8.28 2.18 25.53
CA VAL A 20 -8.74 0.80 25.79
C VAL A 20 -10.23 0.79 25.47
N ARG A 21 -10.63 0.18 24.37
CA ARG A 21 -12.04 -0.14 24.10
C ARG A 21 -12.28 -1.61 24.40
N ASP A 22 -13.02 -1.86 25.47
CA ASP A 22 -13.70 -3.12 25.71
C ASP A 22 -14.68 -3.41 24.56
N TYR A 23 -14.35 -4.40 23.75
CA TYR A 23 -15.27 -4.96 22.73
C TYR A 23 -16.14 -6.04 23.35
N ASN A 24 -17.10 -5.63 24.20
CA ASN A 24 -18.25 -6.46 24.60
C ASN A 24 -19.53 -5.85 24.02
N GLY A 25 -19.90 -6.27 22.82
CA GLY A 25 -21.15 -5.81 22.21
C GLY A 25 -21.48 -6.45 20.86
N TYR A 26 -21.51 -7.81 20.78
CA TYR A 26 -22.27 -8.49 19.73
C TYR A 26 -23.29 -9.45 20.39
N PRO A 27 -24.58 -9.42 19.98
CA PRO A 27 -25.58 -10.32 20.51
C PRO A 27 -25.38 -11.74 20.01
N GLY A 28 -25.54 -12.68 20.95
CA GLY A 28 -25.18 -14.07 20.90
C GLY A 28 -25.67 -14.90 19.71
N GLY A 29 -24.83 -15.82 19.35
CA GLY A 29 -25.10 -16.94 18.47
C GLY A 29 -23.90 -17.85 18.30
N MET A 30 -23.83 -18.94 19.06
CA MET A 30 -23.00 -20.15 18.88
C MET A 30 -21.51 -19.97 18.57
N LEU A 31 -20.69 -19.83 19.62
CA LEU A 31 -19.24 -19.95 19.59
C LEU A 31 -18.75 -21.01 20.61
N THR A 32 -18.96 -22.28 20.34
CA THR A 32 -18.47 -23.38 21.21
C THR A 32 -17.37 -24.25 20.60
N ASN A 33 -16.55 -23.72 19.67
CA ASN A 33 -15.39 -24.50 19.21
C ASN A 33 -14.15 -23.70 18.75
N ARG A 34 -14.06 -22.40 19.02
CA ARG A 34 -12.93 -21.55 18.56
C ARG A 34 -11.74 -21.47 19.53
N GLY A 35 -11.93 -21.74 20.80
CA GLY A 35 -10.87 -21.62 21.81
C GLY A 35 -9.69 -22.57 21.63
N HIS A 36 -9.89 -23.75 21.05
CA HIS A 36 -8.83 -24.73 20.85
C HIS A 36 -7.92 -24.46 19.64
N THR A 37 -8.41 -23.72 18.65
CA THR A 37 -7.65 -23.39 17.43
C THR A 37 -6.66 -22.26 17.67
N LEU A 38 -7.05 -21.21 18.42
CA LEU A 38 -6.19 -20.10 18.79
C LEU A 38 -4.98 -20.53 19.60
N HIS A 39 -5.15 -21.44 20.58
CA HIS A 39 -4.03 -21.97 21.37
C HIS A 39 -3.00 -22.79 20.58
N ARG A 40 -3.37 -23.33 19.41
CA ARG A 40 -2.44 -24.05 18.53
C ARG A 40 -1.69 -23.14 17.55
N ILE A 41 -2.25 -21.99 17.21
CA ILE A 41 -1.72 -21.06 16.21
C ILE A 41 -0.88 -19.97 16.85
N GLN A 42 -1.22 -19.54 18.07
CA GLN A 42 -0.49 -18.52 18.81
C GLN A 42 1.03 -18.79 18.88
N PRO A 43 1.51 -20.02 19.19
CA PRO A 43 2.94 -20.32 19.16
C PRO A 43 3.58 -20.23 17.77
N ALA A 44 2.79 -20.36 16.69
CA ALA A 44 3.28 -20.20 15.33
C ALA A 44 3.40 -18.71 14.98
N ILE A 45 2.44 -17.89 15.41
CA ILE A 45 2.45 -16.44 15.26
C ILE A 45 3.57 -15.84 16.14
N ASP A 46 3.70 -16.26 17.38
CA ASP A 46 4.72 -15.78 18.33
C ASP A 46 6.16 -16.10 17.90
N ARG A 47 6.35 -17.11 17.05
CA ARG A 47 7.66 -17.39 16.42
C ARG A 47 8.07 -16.33 15.39
N PHE A 48 7.11 -15.64 14.80
CA PHE A 48 7.35 -14.63 13.74
C PHE A 48 7.21 -13.21 14.26
N ILE A 49 6.43 -13.00 15.30
CA ILE A 49 6.16 -11.71 15.91
C ILE A 49 6.83 -11.73 17.29
N ALA A 50 7.99 -11.09 17.44
CA ALA A 50 8.35 -10.61 18.76
C ALA A 50 7.21 -9.67 19.19
N PRO A 51 6.72 -9.71 20.46
CA PRO A 51 5.63 -8.86 20.89
C PRO A 51 6.06 -7.40 20.75
N THR A 52 5.77 -6.81 19.59
CA THR A 52 5.79 -5.39 19.39
C THR A 52 4.43 -4.93 19.87
N SER A 53 4.42 -4.39 21.06
CA SER A 53 3.28 -3.73 21.65
C SER A 53 2.73 -2.67 20.68
N GLY A 54 1.50 -2.89 20.21
CA GLY A 54 0.69 -1.91 19.50
C GLY A 54 0.89 -1.88 17.98
N THR A 55 -0.21 -1.85 17.28
CA THR A 55 -0.31 -1.43 15.89
C THR A 55 0.23 -0.01 15.78
N THR A 56 1.44 0.16 15.29
CA THR A 56 2.00 1.49 15.08
C THR A 56 1.66 1.90 13.65
N PRO A 57 0.90 2.98 13.43
CA PRO A 57 0.72 3.57 12.11
C PRO A 57 2.09 3.77 11.44
N ALA A 58 2.13 3.82 10.12
CA ALA A 58 3.37 4.13 9.42
C ALA A 58 3.89 5.49 9.93
N THR A 59 4.97 5.47 10.68
CA THR A 59 5.58 6.66 11.26
C THR A 59 7.03 6.77 10.87
N THR A 60 7.57 7.98 10.90
CA THR A 60 9.01 8.22 10.84
C THR A 60 9.69 7.66 12.08
N ARG A 61 11.03 7.64 12.09
CA ARG A 61 11.81 7.26 13.28
C ARG A 61 11.43 8.09 14.51
N ASP A 62 10.98 9.32 14.30
CA ASP A 62 10.58 10.27 15.36
C ASP A 62 9.07 10.23 15.65
N GLY A 63 8.37 9.20 15.18
CA GLY A 63 6.96 8.96 15.48
C GLY A 63 5.95 9.80 14.69
N GLN A 64 6.36 10.53 13.64
CA GLN A 64 5.43 11.31 12.82
C GLN A 64 4.60 10.43 11.90
N PRO A 65 3.27 10.66 11.75
CA PRO A 65 2.45 9.95 10.79
C PRO A 65 2.97 10.16 9.37
N ILE A 66 3.15 9.07 8.61
CA ILE A 66 3.70 9.16 7.25
C ILE A 66 2.61 9.31 6.20
N SER A 67 1.44 8.74 6.40
CA SER A 67 0.44 8.67 5.35
C SER A 67 -0.98 8.89 5.83
N TYR A 68 -1.69 9.72 5.08
CA TYR A 68 -3.15 9.78 5.10
C TYR A 68 -3.66 9.18 3.80
N ASN A 69 -4.70 8.34 3.84
CA ASN A 69 -5.21 7.70 2.64
C ASN A 69 -6.73 7.51 2.68
N ARG A 70 -7.39 7.56 1.52
CA ARG A 70 -8.82 7.24 1.36
C ARG A 70 -9.15 6.57 0.03
N ALA A 71 -10.34 5.98 -0.03
CA ALA A 71 -10.92 5.49 -1.28
C ALA A 71 -11.21 6.66 -2.25
N PRO A 72 -11.21 6.42 -3.56
CA PRO A 72 -11.64 7.39 -4.56
C PRO A 72 -13.17 7.58 -4.50
N ALA A 73 -13.64 8.65 -5.14
CA ALA A 73 -15.06 8.81 -5.45
C ALA A 73 -15.56 7.63 -6.32
N ALA A 74 -16.83 7.28 -6.19
CA ALA A 74 -17.41 6.07 -6.79
C ALA A 74 -17.25 6.01 -8.33
N ASP A 75 -17.30 7.17 -9.00
CA ASP A 75 -17.11 7.29 -10.45
C ASP A 75 -15.68 6.98 -10.89
N LEU A 76 -14.68 7.15 -10.02
CA LEU A 76 -13.27 6.85 -10.28
C LEU A 76 -12.82 5.46 -9.77
N ALA A 77 -13.64 4.83 -8.94
CA ALA A 77 -13.34 3.51 -8.36
C ALA A 77 -13.04 2.40 -9.38
N PRO A 78 -13.53 2.43 -10.64
CA PRO A 78 -13.12 1.45 -11.65
C PRO A 78 -11.64 1.48 -12.02
N TRP A 79 -10.96 2.63 -11.87
CA TRP A 79 -9.58 2.82 -12.29
C TRP A 79 -8.61 3.07 -11.14
N ILE A 80 -9.08 3.66 -10.05
CA ILE A 80 -8.24 4.11 -8.92
C ILE A 80 -8.45 3.19 -7.73
N THR A 81 -7.34 2.80 -7.09
CA THR A 81 -7.40 1.98 -5.87
C THR A 81 -7.68 2.84 -4.64
N ARG A 82 -6.75 3.72 -4.32
CA ARG A 82 -6.78 4.65 -3.19
C ARG A 82 -5.90 5.86 -3.49
N PHE A 83 -6.24 6.98 -2.87
CA PHE A 83 -5.36 8.14 -2.75
C PHE A 83 -4.51 8.02 -1.50
N TYR A 84 -3.31 8.59 -1.53
CA TYR A 84 -2.44 8.73 -0.36
C TYR A 84 -1.80 10.12 -0.32
N PHE A 85 -1.49 10.57 0.89
CA PHE A 85 -0.81 11.83 1.14
C PHE A 85 0.15 11.66 2.31
N SER A 86 1.41 12.02 2.11
CA SER A 86 2.48 11.92 3.11
C SER A 86 3.24 13.23 3.16
N ARG A 87 3.35 13.80 4.35
CA ARG A 87 4.17 14.98 4.62
C ARG A 87 5.15 14.64 5.73
N VAL A 88 6.43 14.69 5.45
CA VAL A 88 7.49 14.36 6.38
C VAL A 88 8.40 15.58 6.53
N ALA A 89 8.53 16.07 7.75
CA ALA A 89 9.53 17.07 8.11
C ALA A 89 10.78 16.37 8.63
N ALA A 90 11.92 16.64 8.03
CA ALA A 90 13.19 16.04 8.41
C ALA A 90 14.35 17.02 8.18
N PRO A 91 15.48 16.90 8.92
CA PRO A 91 16.72 17.63 8.58
C PRO A 91 17.12 17.40 7.13
N ALA A 92 17.78 18.38 6.52
CA ALA A 92 18.15 18.32 5.10
C ALA A 92 19.08 17.16 4.74
N ASP A 93 19.88 16.71 5.68
CA ASP A 93 20.84 15.60 5.59
C ASP A 93 20.27 14.26 6.07
N HIS A 94 19.06 14.25 6.66
CA HIS A 94 18.45 13.02 7.13
C HIS A 94 18.01 12.16 5.94
N THR A 95 18.49 10.93 5.88
CA THR A 95 18.11 9.96 4.86
C THR A 95 17.32 8.81 5.47
N LEU A 96 16.10 8.63 4.96
CA LEU A 96 15.25 7.49 5.27
C LEU A 96 15.49 6.39 4.23
N GLU A 97 16.03 5.26 4.68
CA GLU A 97 16.18 4.06 3.86
C GLU A 97 14.99 3.13 4.04
N CYS A 98 14.38 2.74 2.94
CA CYS A 98 13.20 1.87 2.96
C CYS A 98 13.11 1.01 1.70
N GLY A 99 11.95 0.46 1.46
CA GLY A 99 11.62 -0.21 0.20
C GLY A 99 10.15 -0.11 -0.09
N LEU A 100 9.82 -0.40 -1.33
CA LEU A 100 8.45 -0.52 -1.82
C LEU A 100 8.25 -1.87 -2.49
N PHE A 101 7.10 -2.46 -2.30
CA PHE A 101 6.66 -3.65 -3.00
C PHE A 101 5.15 -3.56 -3.24
N ASN A 102 4.79 -2.96 -4.37
CA ASN A 102 3.39 -2.71 -4.71
C ASN A 102 2.88 -3.77 -5.69
N ASP A 103 1.66 -4.23 -5.48
CA ASP A 103 0.98 -5.19 -6.35
C ASP A 103 0.42 -4.57 -7.63
N THR A 104 0.15 -3.28 -7.63
CA THR A 104 -0.35 -2.51 -8.77
C THR A 104 0.54 -1.31 -9.10
N ALA A 105 0.35 -0.70 -10.26
CA ALA A 105 0.98 0.56 -10.59
C ALA A 105 0.41 1.71 -9.74
N PHE A 106 1.19 2.76 -9.54
CA PHE A 106 0.75 3.97 -8.86
C PHE A 106 1.42 5.21 -9.41
N VAL A 107 0.75 6.34 -9.25
CA VAL A 107 1.28 7.66 -9.59
C VAL A 107 1.72 8.35 -8.30
N ARG A 108 2.92 8.88 -8.32
CA ARG A 108 3.51 9.67 -7.24
C ARG A 108 3.78 11.08 -7.73
N ILE A 109 3.29 12.04 -6.97
CA ILE A 109 3.56 13.45 -7.14
C ILE A 109 4.38 13.87 -5.93
N GLN A 110 5.55 14.44 -6.15
CA GLN A 110 6.47 14.80 -5.08
C GLN A 110 6.87 16.26 -5.18
N HIS A 111 7.00 16.90 -4.01
CA HIS A 111 7.57 18.22 -3.85
C HIS A 111 8.57 18.23 -2.68
N GLY A 112 9.76 18.80 -2.92
CA GLY A 112 10.84 18.82 -1.93
C GLY A 112 11.48 17.47 -1.67
N GLY A 113 12.55 17.49 -0.90
CA GLY A 113 13.41 16.34 -0.63
C GLY A 113 14.00 15.72 -1.89
N THR A 114 14.94 14.83 -1.72
CA THR A 114 15.47 14.01 -2.82
C THR A 114 15.10 12.56 -2.57
N TRP A 115 14.64 11.87 -3.61
CA TRP A 115 14.43 10.44 -3.53
C TRP A 115 15.25 9.70 -4.58
N ARG A 116 15.61 8.47 -4.25
CA ARG A 116 16.37 7.56 -5.08
C ARG A 116 15.75 6.18 -5.02
N ALA A 117 15.53 5.55 -6.17
CA ALA A 117 15.04 4.18 -6.27
C ALA A 117 15.97 3.31 -7.10
N GLU A 118 16.25 2.10 -6.61
CA GLU A 118 16.98 1.07 -7.34
C GLU A 118 15.98 0.23 -8.14
N THR A 119 15.88 0.50 -9.44
CA THR A 119 15.02 -0.26 -10.36
C THR A 119 15.82 -1.34 -11.08
N THR A 120 15.13 -2.27 -11.75
CA THR A 120 15.79 -3.28 -12.62
C THR A 120 16.44 -2.65 -13.86
N HIS A 121 16.13 -1.40 -14.15
CA HIS A 121 16.66 -0.63 -15.28
C HIS A 121 17.69 0.43 -14.87
N GLY A 122 18.17 0.38 -13.63
CA GLY A 122 19.13 1.32 -13.08
C GLY A 122 18.55 2.15 -11.94
N VAL A 123 19.32 3.12 -11.50
CA VAL A 123 18.91 4.04 -10.44
C VAL A 123 18.15 5.21 -11.05
N VAL A 124 17.02 5.54 -10.44
CA VAL A 124 16.22 6.73 -10.77
C VAL A 124 16.24 7.65 -9.56
N GLU A 125 16.55 8.92 -9.78
CA GLU A 125 16.61 9.95 -8.74
C GLU A 125 15.76 11.17 -9.15
N GLY A 126 15.21 11.87 -8.16
CA GLY A 126 14.43 13.08 -8.39
C GLY A 126 14.12 13.83 -7.10
N ALA A 127 13.91 15.14 -7.23
CA ALA A 127 13.54 15.99 -6.10
C ALA A 127 12.05 16.37 -6.12
N SER A 128 11.52 16.70 -7.29
CA SER A 128 10.12 17.09 -7.48
C SER A 128 9.64 16.57 -8.83
N GLY A 129 8.33 16.42 -8.97
CA GLY A 129 7.71 15.98 -10.22
C GLY A 129 6.72 14.84 -10.05
N THR A 130 6.17 14.43 -11.18
CA THR A 130 5.18 13.34 -11.24
C THR A 130 5.80 12.11 -11.89
N MET A 131 5.78 11.01 -11.15
CA MET A 131 6.36 9.72 -11.54
C MET A 131 5.29 8.64 -11.57
N VAL A 132 5.38 7.75 -12.54
CA VAL A 132 4.58 6.52 -12.62
C VAL A 132 5.47 5.34 -12.22
N PHE A 133 5.07 4.66 -11.18
CA PHE A 133 5.70 3.42 -10.73
C PHE A 133 4.88 2.24 -11.22
N GLY A 134 5.55 1.28 -11.82
CA GLY A 134 4.92 0.01 -12.18
C GLY A 134 4.74 -0.90 -10.96
N PRO A 135 4.03 -2.01 -11.14
CA PRO A 135 3.98 -3.06 -10.14
C PRO A 135 5.35 -3.75 -10.01
N HIS A 136 5.69 -4.18 -8.80
CA HIS A 136 7.03 -4.70 -8.52
C HIS A 136 7.07 -6.23 -8.54
N SER A 137 8.09 -6.80 -9.19
CA SER A 137 8.37 -8.24 -9.12
C SER A 137 9.12 -8.61 -7.83
N LYS A 138 9.89 -7.65 -7.28
CA LYS A 138 10.61 -7.73 -6.02
C LYS A 138 10.56 -6.39 -5.29
N ARG A 139 10.87 -6.39 -4.00
CA ARG A 139 10.98 -5.16 -3.22
C ARG A 139 12.05 -4.23 -3.85
N MET A 140 11.62 -3.05 -4.23
CA MET A 140 12.46 -1.97 -4.74
C MET A 140 13.04 -1.20 -3.55
N LYS A 141 14.36 -1.00 -3.51
CA LYS A 141 14.98 -0.14 -2.50
C LYS A 141 14.73 1.33 -2.84
N VAL A 142 14.37 2.09 -1.82
CA VAL A 142 14.09 3.52 -1.93
C VAL A 142 14.79 4.26 -0.80
N GLN A 143 15.38 5.41 -1.11
CA GLN A 143 15.94 6.37 -0.15
C GLN A 143 15.21 7.69 -0.34
N VAL A 144 14.92 8.37 0.77
CA VAL A 144 14.33 9.71 0.78
C VAL A 144 15.15 10.59 1.70
N THR A 145 15.67 11.71 1.20
CA THR A 145 16.51 12.63 1.96
C THR A 145 15.84 13.98 2.11
N GLY A 146 15.86 14.50 3.34
CA GLY A 146 15.26 15.78 3.70
C GLY A 146 13.73 15.75 3.83
N SER A 147 13.15 16.93 4.01
CA SER A 147 11.69 17.08 4.10
C SER A 147 11.03 16.81 2.76
N VAL A 148 9.95 16.04 2.77
CA VAL A 148 9.25 15.62 1.56
C VAL A 148 7.74 15.71 1.73
N LEU A 149 7.09 16.21 0.69
CA LEU A 149 5.67 16.07 0.44
C LEU A 149 5.50 15.07 -0.71
N SER A 150 4.74 14.01 -0.50
CA SER A 150 4.44 13.01 -1.52
C SER A 150 2.99 12.60 -1.42
N PHE A 151 2.27 12.67 -2.51
CA PHE A 151 0.89 12.24 -2.61
C PHE A 151 0.62 11.65 -3.99
N GLY A 152 -0.52 11.02 -4.16
CA GLY A 152 -0.86 10.40 -5.41
C GLY A 152 -1.94 9.35 -5.27
N PHE A 153 -1.93 8.38 -6.17
CA PHE A 153 -2.96 7.36 -6.23
C PHE A 153 -2.44 6.05 -6.82
N GLY A 154 -3.01 4.96 -6.34
CA GLY A 154 -2.80 3.65 -6.94
C GLY A 154 -3.77 3.41 -8.10
N LEU A 155 -3.31 2.68 -9.10
CA LEU A 155 -4.07 2.31 -10.28
C LEU A 155 -4.57 0.86 -10.16
N ARG A 156 -5.82 0.61 -10.55
CA ARG A 156 -6.34 -0.76 -10.64
C ARG A 156 -5.74 -1.51 -11.83
N PRO A 157 -5.73 -2.85 -11.80
CA PRO A 157 -5.37 -3.64 -12.97
C PRO A 157 -6.18 -3.22 -14.21
N GLY A 158 -5.48 -2.98 -15.31
CA GLY A 158 -6.07 -2.49 -16.56
C GLY A 158 -6.21 -0.96 -16.67
N ALA A 159 -6.09 -0.20 -15.57
CA ALA A 159 -6.26 1.25 -15.59
C ALA A 159 -5.15 1.99 -16.36
N CYS A 160 -3.92 1.51 -16.34
CA CYS A 160 -2.82 2.11 -17.11
C CYS A 160 -3.15 2.17 -18.60
N ASN A 161 -3.68 1.08 -19.14
CA ASN A 161 -4.10 1.02 -20.54
C ASN A 161 -5.32 1.90 -20.81
N ALA A 162 -6.31 1.91 -19.91
CA ALA A 162 -7.53 2.67 -20.08
C ALA A 162 -7.33 4.20 -20.00
N LEU A 163 -6.44 4.66 -19.11
CA LEU A 163 -6.23 6.09 -18.82
C LEU A 163 -5.06 6.70 -19.60
N ALA A 164 -4.13 5.90 -20.12
CA ALA A 164 -2.90 6.41 -20.73
C ALA A 164 -2.41 5.58 -21.91
N GLU A 165 -3.13 4.53 -22.33
CA GLU A 165 -2.72 3.59 -23.40
C GLU A 165 -1.33 2.96 -23.16
N VAL A 166 -0.91 2.88 -21.88
CA VAL A 166 0.38 2.32 -21.49
C VAL A 166 0.20 0.86 -21.05
N PRO A 167 0.84 -0.10 -21.71
CA PRO A 167 0.85 -1.49 -21.25
C PRO A 167 1.53 -1.60 -19.89
N VAL A 168 0.83 -2.10 -18.88
CA VAL A 168 1.41 -2.22 -17.52
C VAL A 168 2.67 -3.08 -17.47
N ALA A 169 2.81 -4.04 -18.40
CA ALA A 169 4.01 -4.86 -18.53
C ALA A 169 5.28 -4.04 -18.85
N ALA A 170 5.13 -2.90 -19.53
CA ALA A 170 6.25 -1.98 -19.81
C ALA A 170 6.67 -1.17 -18.58
N LEU A 171 5.85 -1.16 -17.53
CA LEU A 171 6.09 -0.44 -16.28
C LEU A 171 6.67 -1.35 -15.17
N VAL A 172 6.63 -2.67 -15.33
CA VAL A 172 7.07 -3.61 -14.29
C VAL A 172 8.49 -3.28 -13.82
N ASP A 173 8.67 -3.15 -12.49
CA ASP A 173 9.94 -2.82 -11.84
C ASP A 173 10.57 -1.49 -12.30
N ARG A 174 9.78 -0.57 -12.81
CA ARG A 174 10.25 0.73 -13.29
C ARG A 174 9.60 1.88 -12.52
N ALA A 175 10.32 3.00 -12.51
CA ALA A 175 9.82 4.32 -12.14
C ALA A 175 10.12 5.26 -13.30
N ILE A 176 9.09 5.86 -13.89
CA ILE A 176 9.19 6.60 -15.15
C ILE A 176 8.55 7.96 -14.96
N PRO A 177 9.20 9.07 -15.35
CA PRO A 177 8.57 10.39 -15.39
C PRO A 177 7.28 10.36 -16.21
N CYS A 178 6.26 11.07 -15.75
CA CYS A 178 4.96 11.09 -16.43
C CYS A 178 5.08 11.61 -17.88
N GLU A 179 5.98 12.54 -18.11
CA GLU A 179 6.28 13.12 -19.43
C GLU A 179 6.81 12.08 -20.41
N ASP A 180 7.65 11.17 -19.96
CA ASP A 180 8.23 10.09 -20.80
C ASP A 180 7.17 9.07 -21.24
N LEU A 181 6.01 9.08 -20.61
CA LEU A 181 4.83 8.30 -20.99
C LEU A 181 3.82 9.11 -21.82
N GLY A 182 4.21 10.29 -22.29
CA GLY A 182 3.33 11.20 -23.05
C GLY A 182 2.31 11.95 -22.17
N GLY A 183 2.41 11.84 -20.85
CA GLY A 183 1.60 12.57 -19.89
C GLY A 183 2.03 14.03 -19.76
N LYS A 184 1.16 14.85 -19.16
CA LYS A 184 1.49 16.21 -18.76
C LYS A 184 1.60 16.28 -17.27
N SER A 185 2.78 16.61 -16.73
CA SER A 185 3.01 16.76 -15.29
C SER A 185 2.55 18.09 -14.74
N ASP A 186 2.50 19.15 -15.54
CA ASP A 186 2.17 20.50 -15.07
C ASP A 186 0.89 20.56 -14.20
N PRO A 187 -0.25 19.95 -14.58
CA PRO A 187 -1.44 20.01 -13.75
C PRO A 187 -1.27 19.32 -12.38
N TRP A 188 -0.48 18.25 -12.32
CA TRP A 188 -0.19 17.50 -11.10
C TRP A 188 0.80 18.26 -10.23
N ASN A 189 1.84 18.83 -10.83
CA ASN A 189 2.86 19.63 -10.17
C ASN A 189 2.25 20.91 -9.57
N ALA A 190 1.29 21.55 -10.25
CA ALA A 190 0.55 22.69 -9.71
C ALA A 190 -0.25 22.35 -8.43
N VAL A 191 -0.74 21.11 -8.30
CA VAL A 191 -1.34 20.66 -7.04
C VAL A 191 -0.25 20.49 -5.97
N ALA A 192 0.94 19.99 -6.32
CA ALA A 192 2.05 19.83 -5.38
C ALA A 192 2.58 21.18 -4.85
N GLU A 193 2.66 22.18 -5.70
CA GLU A 193 3.05 23.55 -5.30
C GLU A 193 2.06 24.12 -4.27
N ARG A 194 0.76 23.99 -4.53
CA ARG A 194 -0.27 24.40 -3.57
C ARG A 194 -0.23 23.59 -2.28
N ALA A 195 0.01 22.29 -2.40
CA ALA A 195 0.07 21.38 -1.25
C ALA A 195 1.36 21.55 -0.43
N SER A 196 2.34 22.34 -0.88
CA SER A 196 3.51 22.71 -0.08
C SER A 196 3.17 23.68 1.06
N ASP A 197 2.04 24.38 0.99
CA ASP A 197 1.50 25.17 2.09
C ASP A 197 1.20 24.24 3.29
N PRO A 198 1.72 24.53 4.50
CA PRO A 198 1.46 23.75 5.71
C PRO A 198 -0.03 23.59 6.03
N ASP A 199 -0.85 24.60 5.73
CA ASP A 199 -2.28 24.61 6.02
C ASP A 199 -3.12 23.88 4.96
N PHE A 200 -2.50 23.46 3.85
CA PHE A 200 -3.18 22.71 2.80
C PHE A 200 -3.53 21.31 3.27
N ARG A 201 -4.82 20.96 3.22
CA ARG A 201 -5.33 19.70 3.73
C ARG A 201 -5.20 18.57 2.69
N PRO A 202 -4.94 17.33 3.12
CA PRO A 202 -4.90 16.16 2.23
C PRO A 202 -6.14 16.02 1.35
N GLU A 203 -7.33 16.31 1.90
CA GLU A 203 -8.59 16.22 1.15
C GLU A 203 -8.67 17.17 -0.04
N ASP A 204 -8.06 18.37 0.06
CA ASP A 204 -8.05 19.33 -1.04
C ASP A 204 -7.12 18.85 -2.18
N ALA A 205 -6.01 18.16 -1.83
CA ALA A 205 -5.21 17.46 -2.82
C ALA A 205 -6.02 16.36 -3.53
N PHE A 206 -6.71 15.52 -2.77
CA PHE A 206 -7.47 14.40 -3.33
C PHE A 206 -8.60 14.87 -4.25
N LYS A 207 -9.34 15.92 -3.88
CA LYS A 207 -10.35 16.54 -4.75
C LYS A 207 -9.74 17.05 -6.06
N ALA A 208 -8.59 17.74 -5.97
CA ALA A 208 -7.90 18.22 -7.16
C ALA A 208 -7.43 17.08 -8.07
N LEU A 209 -6.92 15.99 -7.48
CA LEU A 209 -6.56 14.77 -8.23
C LEU A 209 -7.78 14.12 -8.87
N GLU A 210 -8.90 14.02 -8.18
CA GLU A 210 -10.15 13.47 -8.73
C GLU A 210 -10.61 14.26 -9.95
N ASP A 211 -10.57 15.59 -9.90
CA ASP A 211 -10.94 16.44 -11.04
C ASP A 211 -10.01 16.27 -12.24
N LEU A 212 -8.71 16.13 -11.99
CA LEU A 212 -7.73 15.84 -13.04
C LEU A 212 -7.95 14.46 -13.67
N LEU A 213 -8.25 13.46 -12.84
CA LEU A 213 -8.52 12.10 -13.28
C LEU A 213 -9.82 12.01 -14.10
N ARG A 214 -10.88 12.71 -13.73
CA ARG A 214 -12.13 12.80 -14.52
C ARG A 214 -11.85 13.40 -15.91
N LYS A 215 -11.06 14.47 -15.96
CA LYS A 215 -10.64 15.08 -17.24
C LYS A 215 -9.81 14.10 -18.06
N GLN A 216 -8.91 13.35 -17.43
CA GLN A 216 -8.10 12.34 -18.10
C GLN A 216 -8.96 11.17 -18.63
N ALA A 217 -9.86 10.65 -17.83
CA ALA A 217 -10.77 9.57 -18.23
C ALA A 217 -11.67 10.00 -19.41
N ALA A 218 -12.19 11.23 -19.37
CA ALA A 218 -12.98 11.77 -20.47
C ALA A 218 -12.14 11.94 -21.75
N ARG A 219 -10.91 12.45 -21.64
CA ARG A 219 -9.99 12.64 -22.78
C ARG A 219 -9.65 11.33 -23.48
N CYS A 220 -9.45 10.26 -22.71
CA CYS A 220 -9.13 8.93 -23.22
C CYS A 220 -10.37 8.10 -23.57
N ALA A 221 -11.58 8.63 -23.41
CA ALA A 221 -12.83 7.85 -23.48
C ALA A 221 -12.71 6.51 -22.71
N ALA A 222 -12.11 6.60 -21.51
CA ALA A 222 -11.68 5.46 -20.72
C ALA A 222 -12.87 4.57 -20.37
N ARG A 223 -12.76 3.28 -20.67
CA ARG A 223 -13.71 2.25 -20.25
C ARG A 223 -13.23 1.57 -18.98
N PRO A 224 -14.13 1.17 -18.09
CA PRO A 224 -13.76 0.35 -16.94
C PRO A 224 -12.98 -0.90 -17.38
N PRO A 225 -11.97 -1.36 -16.61
CA PRO A 225 -11.30 -2.62 -16.83
C PRO A 225 -12.27 -3.79 -16.95
N GLU A 226 -11.91 -4.82 -17.70
CA GLU A 226 -12.74 -6.02 -17.86
C GLU A 226 -13.16 -6.60 -16.50
N ALA A 227 -14.39 -7.09 -16.39
CA ALA A 227 -14.90 -7.76 -15.19
C ALA A 227 -14.00 -8.92 -14.75
N MET A 228 -13.36 -9.62 -15.70
CA MET A 228 -12.41 -10.69 -15.42
C MET A 228 -11.18 -10.20 -14.62
N SER A 229 -10.63 -9.03 -14.96
CA SER A 229 -9.52 -8.43 -14.21
C SER A 229 -9.94 -8.06 -12.80
N GLN A 230 -11.15 -7.48 -12.64
CA GLN A 230 -11.70 -7.13 -11.33
C GLN A 230 -11.98 -8.37 -10.48
N ASN A 231 -12.54 -9.43 -11.09
CA ASN A 231 -12.79 -10.70 -10.40
C ASN A 231 -11.49 -11.37 -9.95
N PHE A 232 -10.45 -11.35 -10.80
CA PHE A 232 -9.15 -11.92 -10.44
C PHE A 232 -8.43 -11.11 -9.35
N GLU A 233 -8.55 -9.79 -9.37
CA GLU A 233 -8.08 -8.92 -8.31
C GLU A 233 -8.78 -9.23 -6.99
N ARG A 234 -10.13 -9.36 -7.00
CA ARG A 234 -10.90 -9.76 -5.83
C ARG A 234 -10.46 -11.14 -5.32
N ALA A 235 -10.28 -12.11 -6.20
CA ALA A 235 -9.82 -13.45 -5.82
C ALA A 235 -8.43 -13.41 -5.16
N ALA A 236 -7.51 -12.59 -5.65
CA ALA A 236 -6.19 -12.41 -5.05
C ALA A 236 -6.25 -11.80 -3.63
N PHE A 237 -7.29 -11.02 -3.30
CA PHE A 237 -7.54 -10.53 -1.95
C PHE A 237 -8.26 -11.57 -1.07
N VAL A 238 -9.25 -12.27 -1.62
CA VAL A 238 -10.06 -13.25 -0.86
C VAL A 238 -9.24 -14.47 -0.51
N ASP A 239 -8.62 -15.08 -1.51
CA ASP A 239 -7.84 -16.30 -1.37
C ASP A 239 -6.68 -16.36 -2.37
N PRO A 240 -5.50 -15.84 -2.02
CA PRO A 240 -4.33 -15.89 -2.88
C PRO A 240 -3.73 -17.30 -3.01
N THR A 241 -4.34 -18.32 -2.39
CA THR A 241 -3.92 -19.74 -2.52
C THR A 241 -4.74 -20.50 -3.56
N ILE A 242 -5.79 -19.88 -4.14
CA ILE A 242 -6.63 -20.51 -5.16
C ILE A 242 -5.80 -21.03 -6.33
N ALA A 243 -6.12 -22.23 -6.81
CA ALA A 243 -5.51 -22.75 -8.03
C ALA A 243 -6.03 -21.96 -9.26
N VAL A 244 -5.12 -21.57 -10.15
CA VAL A 244 -5.47 -20.79 -11.37
C VAL A 244 -6.48 -21.55 -12.22
N SER A 245 -6.39 -22.89 -12.29
CA SER A 245 -7.33 -23.77 -12.98
C SER A 245 -8.73 -23.73 -12.36
N ASP A 246 -8.81 -23.66 -11.04
CA ASP A 246 -10.10 -23.63 -10.34
C ASP A 246 -10.78 -22.28 -10.55
N PHE A 247 -10.04 -21.18 -10.44
CA PHE A 247 -10.56 -19.86 -10.79
C PHE A 247 -11.08 -19.82 -12.24
N ALA A 248 -10.32 -20.36 -13.19
CA ALA A 248 -10.73 -20.38 -14.60
C ALA A 248 -12.01 -21.20 -14.80
N ARG A 249 -12.11 -22.37 -14.18
CA ARG A 249 -13.30 -23.23 -14.20
C ARG A 249 -14.53 -22.51 -13.62
N ASP A 250 -14.38 -21.93 -12.44
CA ASP A 250 -15.48 -21.33 -11.68
C ASP A 250 -16.05 -20.07 -12.38
N HIS A 251 -15.23 -19.43 -13.23
CA HIS A 251 -15.64 -18.28 -14.06
C HIS A 251 -15.96 -18.65 -15.52
N GLY A 252 -15.96 -19.94 -15.87
CA GLY A 252 -16.27 -20.39 -17.23
C GLY A 252 -15.32 -19.84 -18.32
N ILE A 253 -14.05 -19.63 -17.96
CA ILE A 253 -13.04 -19.06 -18.87
C ILE A 253 -11.93 -20.07 -19.16
N ASP A 254 -11.45 -20.09 -20.40
CA ASP A 254 -10.24 -20.83 -20.75
C ASP A 254 -9.00 -20.25 -20.04
N GLN A 255 -8.15 -21.13 -19.51
CA GLN A 255 -6.96 -20.74 -18.74
C GLN A 255 -6.01 -19.85 -19.56
N ARG A 256 -5.85 -20.10 -20.87
CA ARG A 256 -5.00 -19.26 -21.74
C ARG A 256 -5.57 -17.85 -21.88
N ARG A 257 -6.90 -17.72 -21.94
CA ARG A 257 -7.55 -16.40 -21.95
C ARG A 257 -7.32 -15.68 -20.63
N LEU A 258 -7.48 -16.38 -19.49
CA LEU A 258 -7.18 -15.83 -18.16
C LEU A 258 -5.72 -15.34 -18.08
N GLU A 259 -4.76 -16.16 -18.49
CA GLU A 259 -3.34 -15.79 -18.50
C GLU A 259 -3.07 -14.54 -19.34
N ARG A 260 -3.69 -14.43 -20.51
CA ARG A 260 -3.55 -13.26 -21.38
C ARG A 260 -4.13 -12.00 -20.75
N VAL A 261 -5.34 -12.07 -20.16
CA VAL A 261 -6.00 -10.94 -19.50
C VAL A 261 -5.18 -10.49 -18.30
N VAL A 262 -4.79 -11.42 -17.43
CA VAL A 262 -4.01 -11.11 -16.22
C VAL A 262 -2.63 -10.55 -16.59
N LYS A 263 -1.95 -11.12 -17.58
CA LYS A 263 -0.65 -10.59 -18.02
C LYS A 263 -0.77 -9.18 -18.61
N ARG A 264 -1.84 -8.91 -19.36
CA ARG A 264 -2.12 -7.58 -19.92
C ARG A 264 -2.35 -6.54 -18.82
N ASP A 265 -3.17 -6.87 -17.81
CA ASP A 265 -3.70 -5.89 -16.86
C ASP A 265 -2.89 -5.81 -15.55
N PHE A 266 -2.19 -6.87 -15.16
CA PHE A 266 -1.35 -6.92 -13.95
C PHE A 266 0.16 -6.88 -14.26
N GLY A 267 0.57 -7.10 -15.51
CA GLY A 267 1.97 -7.20 -15.91
C GLY A 267 2.64 -8.53 -15.57
N PHE A 268 1.93 -9.47 -14.95
CA PHE A 268 2.44 -10.76 -14.46
C PHE A 268 1.52 -11.91 -14.84
N THR A 269 2.03 -13.13 -14.73
CA THR A 269 1.19 -14.33 -14.85
C THR A 269 0.25 -14.46 -13.64
N PRO A 270 -0.91 -15.14 -13.76
CA PRO A 270 -1.82 -15.35 -12.63
C PRO A 270 -1.13 -15.93 -11.40
N LYS A 271 -0.27 -16.93 -11.59
CA LYS A 271 0.51 -17.55 -10.51
C LYS A 271 1.44 -16.54 -9.81
N ALA A 272 2.07 -15.65 -10.57
CA ALA A 272 2.95 -14.62 -10.00
C ALA A 272 2.14 -13.56 -9.24
N VAL A 273 0.96 -13.16 -9.71
CA VAL A 273 0.05 -12.25 -8.98
C VAL A 273 -0.34 -12.84 -7.63
N LEU A 274 -0.83 -14.09 -7.61
CA LEU A 274 -1.22 -14.77 -6.36
C LEU A 274 -0.05 -14.95 -5.40
N ARG A 275 1.13 -15.30 -5.92
CA ARG A 275 2.37 -15.41 -5.12
C ARG A 275 2.74 -14.09 -4.44
N ARG A 276 2.66 -12.98 -5.18
CA ARG A 276 2.93 -11.64 -4.66
C ARG A 276 1.89 -11.23 -3.61
N ALA A 277 0.61 -11.53 -3.85
CA ALA A 277 -0.47 -11.26 -2.91
C ALA A 277 -0.22 -11.98 -1.57
N ARG A 278 0.16 -13.27 -1.59
CA ARG A 278 0.52 -14.02 -0.36
C ARG A 278 1.66 -13.35 0.42
N ALA A 279 2.71 -12.94 -0.29
CA ALA A 279 3.87 -12.31 0.35
C ALA A 279 3.52 -10.94 0.95
N LEU A 280 2.65 -10.17 0.30
CA LEU A 280 2.15 -8.88 0.80
C LEU A 280 1.22 -9.07 2.01
N ASP A 281 0.36 -10.10 2.00
CA ASP A 281 -0.47 -10.44 3.14
C ASP A 281 0.39 -10.81 4.35
N PHE A 282 1.44 -11.62 4.13
CA PHE A 282 2.38 -11.96 5.19
C PHE A 282 3.18 -10.73 5.69
N ALA A 283 3.58 -9.83 4.79
CA ALA A 283 4.22 -8.57 5.16
C ALA A 283 3.30 -7.69 6.01
N SER A 284 2.01 -7.63 5.69
CA SER A 284 1.00 -6.89 6.47
C SER A 284 0.88 -7.44 7.89
N LEU A 285 0.85 -8.76 8.03
CA LEU A 285 0.86 -9.42 9.34
C LEU A 285 2.13 -9.07 10.14
N LEU A 286 3.31 -9.15 9.52
CA LEU A 286 4.58 -8.82 10.17
C LEU A 286 4.69 -7.34 10.59
N ARG A 287 3.95 -6.45 9.95
CA ARG A 287 3.92 -5.01 10.28
C ARG A 287 2.75 -4.61 11.18
N GLY A 288 1.91 -5.56 11.58
CA GLY A 288 0.76 -5.31 12.45
C GLY A 288 -0.35 -4.45 11.79
N VAL A 289 -0.42 -4.44 10.46
CA VAL A 289 -1.46 -3.72 9.69
C VAL A 289 -2.54 -4.65 9.14
N ALA A 290 -2.59 -5.89 9.60
CA ALA A 290 -3.71 -6.80 9.36
C ALA A 290 -4.64 -6.80 10.58
N ASP A 291 -5.97 -6.90 10.38
CA ASP A 291 -6.88 -7.11 11.50
C ASP A 291 -6.73 -8.51 12.13
N GLU A 292 -7.24 -8.69 13.34
CA GLU A 292 -7.10 -9.96 14.05
C GLU A 292 -7.72 -11.13 13.29
N ALA A 293 -8.90 -10.94 12.69
CA ALA A 293 -9.58 -11.98 11.91
C ALA A 293 -8.81 -12.34 10.65
N GLU A 294 -8.14 -11.35 10.03
CA GLU A 294 -7.23 -11.58 8.92
C GLU A 294 -5.96 -12.29 9.35
N ALA A 295 -5.34 -11.87 10.45
CA ALA A 295 -4.14 -12.49 10.99
C ALA A 295 -4.37 -13.97 11.25
N GLU A 296 -5.50 -14.35 11.86
CA GLU A 296 -5.90 -15.73 12.07
C GLU A 296 -6.10 -16.48 10.74
N SER A 297 -6.86 -15.89 9.82
CA SER A 297 -7.11 -16.48 8.50
C SER A 297 -5.82 -16.69 7.69
N LEU A 298 -4.90 -15.73 7.74
CA LEU A 298 -3.61 -15.82 7.07
C LEU A 298 -2.73 -16.91 7.70
N ALA A 299 -2.65 -16.97 9.03
CA ALA A 299 -1.90 -17.99 9.74
C ALA A 299 -2.38 -19.43 9.41
N LEU A 300 -3.70 -19.60 9.28
CA LEU A 300 -4.31 -20.89 8.90
C LEU A 300 -4.02 -21.30 7.44
N ARG A 301 -3.93 -20.33 6.53
CA ARG A 301 -3.66 -20.58 5.10
C ARG A 301 -2.22 -20.97 4.81
N PHE A 302 -1.29 -20.60 5.67
CA PHE A 302 0.13 -20.86 5.46
C PHE A 302 0.56 -22.20 6.10
N TYR A 303 -0.05 -23.30 5.66
CA TYR A 303 0.29 -24.65 6.12
C TYR A 303 1.76 -25.02 5.84
N ASP A 304 2.34 -24.55 4.71
CA ASP A 304 3.78 -24.71 4.40
C ASP A 304 4.54 -23.40 4.71
N GLN A 305 4.81 -23.19 6.00
CA GLN A 305 5.57 -22.03 6.48
C GLN A 305 6.96 -21.92 5.83
N SER A 306 7.62 -23.05 5.57
CA SER A 306 8.96 -23.04 4.98
C SER A 306 8.95 -22.53 3.55
N HIS A 307 7.91 -22.85 2.77
CA HIS A 307 7.73 -22.35 1.42
C HIS A 307 7.42 -20.85 1.42
N LEU A 308 6.51 -20.41 2.29
CA LEU A 308 6.18 -18.99 2.42
C LEU A 308 7.40 -18.13 2.80
N ILE A 309 8.21 -18.58 3.79
CA ILE A 309 9.42 -17.86 4.21
C ILE A 309 10.41 -17.76 3.05
N ARG A 310 10.60 -18.83 2.27
CA ARG A 310 11.46 -18.80 1.09
C ARG A 310 10.93 -17.86 0.01
N GLU A 311 9.62 -17.91 -0.28
CA GLU A 311 8.98 -16.98 -1.22
C GLU A 311 9.11 -15.53 -0.77
N PHE A 312 8.84 -15.27 0.51
CA PHE A 312 8.99 -13.94 1.11
C PHE A 312 10.43 -13.43 0.94
N SER A 313 11.41 -14.22 1.36
CA SER A 313 12.82 -13.81 1.26
C SER A 313 13.26 -13.56 -0.19
N ALA A 314 12.75 -14.34 -1.13
CA ALA A 314 13.04 -14.15 -2.56
C ALA A 314 12.42 -12.86 -3.13
N LEU A 315 11.24 -12.44 -2.64
CA LEU A 315 10.53 -11.24 -3.10
C LEU A 315 11.01 -9.97 -2.38
N PHE A 316 11.29 -10.06 -1.09
CA PHE A 316 11.66 -8.91 -0.25
C PHE A 316 13.17 -8.69 -0.16
N GLY A 317 14.01 -9.67 -0.56
CA GLY A 317 15.47 -9.58 -0.47
C GLY A 317 16.00 -9.60 0.96
N MET A 318 15.17 -9.97 1.94
CA MET A 318 15.51 -10.11 3.35
C MET A 318 14.64 -11.16 4.03
N SER A 319 15.08 -11.67 5.18
CA SER A 319 14.27 -12.60 5.96
C SER A 319 13.05 -11.90 6.57
N SER A 320 11.99 -12.67 6.86
CA SER A 320 10.80 -12.17 7.55
C SER A 320 11.13 -11.54 8.92
N ARG A 321 12.11 -12.12 9.64
CA ARG A 321 12.61 -11.57 10.91
C ARG A 321 13.27 -10.20 10.73
N GLN A 322 14.15 -10.05 9.74
CA GLN A 322 14.77 -8.75 9.44
C GLN A 322 13.71 -7.71 9.05
N PHE A 323 12.74 -8.11 8.21
CA PHE A 323 11.65 -7.22 7.79
C PHE A 323 10.79 -6.75 8.97
N ALA A 324 10.49 -7.63 9.93
CA ALA A 324 9.72 -7.27 11.12
C ALA A 324 10.49 -6.32 12.06
N GLN A 325 11.81 -6.49 12.18
CA GLN A 325 12.66 -5.73 13.12
C GLN A 325 13.14 -4.39 12.57
N LEU A 326 13.38 -4.29 11.27
CA LEU A 326 13.89 -3.05 10.66
C LEU A 326 12.75 -2.05 10.42
N PRO A 327 13.01 -0.75 10.58
CA PRO A 327 12.05 0.28 10.18
C PRO A 327 11.70 0.15 8.68
N GLN A 328 10.41 0.15 8.37
CA GLN A 328 9.91 0.04 7.00
C GLN A 328 8.75 1.05 6.77
N PRO A 329 8.96 2.35 7.03
CA PRO A 329 7.83 3.29 7.09
C PRO A 329 7.07 3.39 5.77
N LEU A 330 7.75 3.56 4.63
CA LEU A 330 7.07 3.65 3.33
C LEU A 330 6.39 2.33 2.94
N MET A 331 7.02 1.20 3.26
CA MET A 331 6.43 -0.11 3.02
C MET A 331 5.20 -0.33 3.91
N THR A 332 5.26 0.05 5.18
CA THR A 332 4.11 -0.06 6.10
C THR A 332 2.94 0.76 5.59
N SER A 333 3.16 2.01 5.18
CA SER A 333 2.13 2.85 4.55
C SER A 333 1.52 2.23 3.28
N ALA A 334 2.34 1.62 2.43
CA ALA A 334 1.86 0.92 1.24
C ALA A 334 1.00 -0.31 1.61
N LEU A 335 1.39 -1.04 2.66
CA LEU A 335 0.63 -2.18 3.18
C LEU A 335 -0.70 -1.74 3.82
N GLU A 336 -0.72 -0.63 4.57
CA GLU A 336 -1.96 -0.04 5.11
C GLU A 336 -2.95 0.30 3.98
N ASN A 337 -2.47 0.97 2.93
CA ASN A 337 -3.28 1.27 1.75
C ASN A 337 -3.88 -0.01 1.12
N ARG A 338 -3.06 -1.05 0.99
CA ARG A 338 -3.47 -2.32 0.42
C ARG A 338 -4.49 -3.03 1.32
N GLN A 339 -4.28 -3.06 2.62
CA GLN A 339 -5.19 -3.70 3.57
C GLN A 339 -6.52 -2.94 3.70
N ALA A 340 -6.50 -1.62 3.75
CA ALA A 340 -7.73 -0.83 3.74
C ALA A 340 -8.58 -1.15 2.51
N ARG A 341 -7.97 -1.22 1.32
CA ARG A 341 -8.65 -1.62 0.10
C ARG A 341 -9.17 -3.06 0.16
N ARG A 342 -8.40 -3.98 0.69
CA ARG A 342 -8.82 -5.37 0.87
C ARG A 342 -10.09 -5.46 1.71
N LEU A 343 -10.13 -4.77 2.85
CA LEU A 343 -11.30 -4.76 3.73
C LEU A 343 -12.54 -4.16 3.02
N GLU A 344 -12.36 -3.13 2.20
CA GLU A 344 -13.43 -2.55 1.38
C GLU A 344 -13.93 -3.56 0.31
N VAL A 345 -13.01 -4.23 -0.39
CA VAL A 345 -13.34 -5.25 -1.40
C VAL A 345 -14.05 -6.46 -0.79
N LEU A 346 -13.77 -6.78 0.48
CA LEU A 346 -14.40 -7.86 1.23
C LEU A 346 -15.69 -7.42 1.94
N ASP A 347 -16.13 -6.17 1.74
CA ASP A 347 -17.29 -5.58 2.40
C ASP A 347 -17.22 -5.64 3.96
N ARG A 348 -16.00 -5.61 4.51
CA ARG A 348 -15.76 -5.65 5.97
C ARG A 348 -15.75 -4.28 6.60
N ILE A 349 -15.42 -3.25 5.84
CA ILE A 349 -15.50 -1.85 6.24
C ILE A 349 -16.10 -1.00 5.12
N ALA A 350 -16.82 0.06 5.48
CA ALA A 350 -17.26 1.05 4.52
C ALA A 350 -16.06 1.89 4.02
N PRO A 351 -16.07 2.36 2.76
CA PRO A 351 -15.06 3.28 2.26
C PRO A 351 -14.93 4.51 3.18
N GLY A 352 -13.69 4.80 3.62
CA GLY A 352 -13.41 5.92 4.53
C GLY A 352 -13.68 5.68 6.01
N ALA A 353 -14.13 4.47 6.42
CA ALA A 353 -14.23 4.10 7.83
C ALA A 353 -12.84 3.99 8.48
N ILE A 354 -12.79 4.18 9.82
CA ILE A 354 -11.59 3.94 10.63
C ILE A 354 -11.19 2.47 10.51
N ARG A 355 -9.92 2.20 10.32
CA ARG A 355 -9.38 0.86 10.13
C ARG A 355 -9.10 0.18 11.47
N PRO A 356 -9.19 -1.17 11.54
CA PRO A 356 -9.00 -1.90 12.81
C PRO A 356 -7.63 -1.71 13.48
N TRP A 357 -6.63 -1.24 12.74
CA TRP A 357 -5.28 -0.98 13.25
C TRP A 357 -4.99 0.52 13.48
N GLU A 358 -5.93 1.42 13.26
CA GLU A 358 -5.89 2.83 13.67
C GLU A 358 -6.49 3.00 15.08
#